data_dbb8acd3b14789950fb8ea7bc94b94a7
#
_entry.id   dbb8acd3b14789950fb8ea7bc94b94a7
#
_cell.length_a   1.000
_cell.length_b   1.000
_cell.length_c   1.000
_cell.angle_alpha   90.00
_cell.angle_beta   90.00
_cell.angle_gamma   90.00
#
_symmetry.space_group_name_H-M   'P 1'
#
loop_
_entity.id
_entity.type
_entity.pdbx_description
1 polymer ?
#
loop_
_entity_poly.entity_id
_entity_poly.type
_entity_poly.pdbx_seq_one_letter_code
_entity_poly.pdbx_strand_id
1 'polypeptide(L)'
;MIYIKRIINRKPIEERCEYPYNIPSILHMDEFEFRESVTFITGENGAGKSTFIEALAICAGFNPEGGSPNLNYHTYDSHSSLFNDLKLVRSAYRNKDGYFLRAESFYNVSSELDRISGRAFQMINYGGMLHEYSHGESFLALVQNRLSGNGF
;
A
#
# COMPACT_ATOMS: atom_id res chain seq x y z
N MET A 1 -8.90 -11.08 10.86
CA MET A 1 -7.62 -11.87 10.93
C MET A 1 -6.48 -10.91 10.72
N ILE A 2 -5.42 -10.97 11.52
CA ILE A 2 -4.28 -10.04 11.45
C ILE A 2 -3.15 -10.72 10.69
N TYR A 3 -2.76 -10.20 9.53
CA TYR A 3 -1.65 -10.73 8.71
C TYR A 3 -0.30 -10.13 9.08
N ILE A 4 -0.30 -8.84 9.44
CA ILE A 4 0.88 -8.10 9.90
C ILE A 4 0.66 -7.79 11.38
N LYS A 5 1.56 -8.25 12.23
CA LYS A 5 1.48 -8.00 13.68
C LYS A 5 2.06 -6.66 14.07
N ARG A 6 3.22 -6.33 13.52
CA ARG A 6 3.90 -5.07 13.83
C ARG A 6 4.91 -4.71 12.77
N ILE A 7 5.28 -3.46 12.76
CA ILE A 7 6.39 -2.91 12.00
C ILE A 7 7.40 -2.31 12.98
N ILE A 8 8.68 -2.53 12.75
CA ILE A 8 9.78 -2.10 13.60
C ILE A 8 10.68 -1.17 12.77
N ASN A 9 10.96 0.01 13.28
CA ASN A 9 11.93 0.93 12.71
C ASN A 9 13.31 0.59 13.28
N ARG A 10 14.23 0.15 12.42
CA ARG A 10 15.58 -0.28 12.81
C ARG A 10 16.60 0.84 12.77
N LYS A 11 16.22 2.02 12.23
CA LYS A 11 17.12 3.17 12.22
C LYS A 11 17.25 3.73 13.62
N PRO A 12 18.49 3.89 14.16
CA PRO A 12 18.72 4.50 15.47
C PRO A 12 18.12 5.91 15.53
N ILE A 13 17.59 6.31 16.68
CA ILE A 13 16.92 7.61 16.83
C ILE A 13 17.86 8.78 16.53
N GLU A 14 19.14 8.62 16.86
CA GLU A 14 20.20 9.61 16.64
C GLU A 14 20.44 9.88 15.14
N GLU A 15 20.08 8.94 14.28
CA GLU A 15 20.25 9.02 12.83
C GLU A 15 18.99 9.49 12.12
N ARG A 16 17.87 9.72 12.82
CA ARG A 16 16.59 10.12 12.24
C ARG A 16 16.49 11.64 12.03
N CYS A 17 17.54 12.25 11.48
CA CYS A 17 17.65 13.71 11.34
C CYS A 17 17.04 14.27 10.06
N GLU A 18 16.87 13.45 9.03
CA GLU A 18 16.42 13.88 7.70
C GLU A 18 15.11 13.19 7.30
N TYR A 19 14.46 13.75 6.27
CA TYR A 19 13.26 13.17 5.69
C TYR A 19 13.54 11.74 5.17
N PRO A 20 12.67 10.78 5.41
CA PRO A 20 11.36 10.89 6.08
C PRO A 20 11.40 10.66 7.61
N TYR A 21 12.54 10.42 8.19
CA TYR A 21 12.68 10.02 9.60
C TYR A 21 12.46 11.17 10.58
N ASN A 22 12.65 12.43 10.15
CA ASN A 22 12.41 13.64 10.96
C ASN A 22 10.93 14.03 11.04
N ILE A 23 10.03 13.32 10.37
CA ILE A 23 8.59 13.53 10.55
C ILE A 23 8.23 13.13 11.98
N PRO A 24 7.55 13.99 12.78
CA PRO A 24 7.35 13.75 14.20
C PRO A 24 6.72 12.38 14.56
N SER A 25 5.78 11.91 13.77
CA SER A 25 5.14 10.60 13.95
C SER A 25 6.07 9.41 13.65
N ILE A 26 7.08 9.60 12.81
CA ILE A 26 8.07 8.58 12.42
C ILE A 26 9.30 8.66 13.30
N LEU A 27 9.71 9.87 13.70
CA LEU A 27 10.89 10.13 14.52
C LEU A 27 10.88 9.30 15.81
N HIS A 28 9.76 9.29 16.51
CA HIS A 28 9.59 8.59 17.78
C HIS A 28 8.96 7.20 17.65
N MET A 29 8.75 6.72 16.43
CA MET A 29 8.17 5.40 16.20
C MET A 29 9.29 4.35 16.13
N ASP A 30 9.52 3.64 17.22
CA ASP A 30 10.41 2.47 17.25
C ASP A 30 9.70 1.21 16.78
N GLU A 31 8.43 1.05 17.18
CA GLU A 31 7.56 0.02 16.64
C GLU A 31 6.10 0.48 16.58
N PHE A 32 5.34 -0.12 15.68
CA PHE A 32 3.90 0.06 15.58
C PHE A 32 3.23 -1.33 15.53
N GLU A 33 2.31 -1.59 16.47
CA GLU A 33 1.60 -2.86 16.58
C GLU A 33 0.19 -2.78 16.00
N PHE A 34 -0.14 -3.73 15.14
CA PHE A 34 -1.50 -3.90 14.60
C PHE A 34 -2.28 -4.86 15.49
N ARG A 35 -3.22 -4.36 16.27
CA ARG A 35 -4.00 -5.14 17.23
C ARG A 35 -5.31 -5.65 16.67
N GLU A 36 -5.82 -5.00 15.63
CA GLU A 36 -7.11 -5.30 15.03
C GLU A 36 -6.98 -5.59 13.54
N SER A 37 -8.01 -6.23 12.97
CA SER A 37 -8.06 -6.54 11.53
C SER A 37 -8.20 -5.31 10.65
N VAL A 38 -8.67 -4.21 11.21
CA VAL A 38 -8.80 -2.90 10.55
C VAL A 38 -8.07 -1.87 11.40
N THR A 39 -7.18 -1.11 10.78
CA THR A 39 -6.42 -0.05 11.42
C THR A 39 -6.67 1.27 10.70
N PHE A 40 -7.12 2.28 11.42
CA PHE A 40 -7.26 3.65 10.89
C PHE A 40 -6.06 4.49 11.27
N ILE A 41 -5.41 5.08 10.26
CA ILE A 41 -4.30 6.02 10.43
C ILE A 41 -4.83 7.42 10.15
N THR A 42 -4.93 8.24 11.19
CA THR A 42 -5.50 9.59 11.15
C THR A 42 -4.46 10.63 11.53
N GLY A 43 -4.69 11.87 11.17
CA GLY A 43 -3.82 13.00 11.50
C GLY A 43 -3.91 14.10 10.45
N GLU A 44 -3.26 15.22 10.69
CA GLU A 44 -3.22 16.39 9.81
C GLU A 44 -2.44 16.12 8.51
N ASN A 45 -2.58 17.02 7.53
CA ASN A 45 -1.76 16.97 6.32
C ASN A 45 -0.28 17.17 6.68
N GLY A 46 0.59 16.37 6.07
CA GLY A 46 2.02 16.39 6.39
C GLY A 46 2.42 15.56 7.63
N ALA A 47 1.48 14.95 8.36
CA ALA A 47 1.79 14.11 9.53
C ALA A 47 2.48 12.77 9.19
N GLY A 48 2.81 12.48 7.93
CA GLY A 48 3.52 11.26 7.53
C GLY A 48 2.65 10.04 7.26
N LYS A 49 1.31 10.19 7.24
CA LYS A 49 0.38 9.07 7.01
C LYS A 49 0.67 8.31 5.71
N SER A 50 0.71 9.04 4.60
CA SER A 50 0.97 8.46 3.28
C SER A 50 2.36 7.83 3.21
N THR A 51 3.36 8.50 3.77
CA THR A 51 4.76 8.01 3.85
C THR A 51 4.83 6.68 4.61
N PHE A 52 4.13 6.58 5.73
CA PHE A 52 4.08 5.36 6.53
C PHE A 52 3.35 4.22 5.81
N ILE A 53 2.16 4.50 5.25
CA ILE A 53 1.35 3.50 4.52
C ILE A 53 2.10 3.00 3.28
N GLU A 54 2.74 3.88 2.54
CA GLU A 54 3.56 3.55 1.38
C GLU A 54 4.73 2.64 1.77
N ALA A 55 5.49 3.02 2.81
CA ALA A 55 6.60 2.21 3.29
C ALA A 55 6.14 0.83 3.79
N LEU A 56 5.00 0.76 4.48
CA LEU A 56 4.36 -0.48 4.89
C LEU A 56 3.99 -1.36 3.69
N ALA A 57 3.40 -0.77 2.65
CA ALA A 57 3.02 -1.47 1.43
C ALA A 57 4.24 -2.05 0.71
N ILE A 58 5.32 -1.27 0.57
CA ILE A 58 6.58 -1.74 -0.02
C ILE A 58 7.18 -2.91 0.80
N CYS A 59 7.22 -2.79 2.12
CA CYS A 59 7.67 -3.88 3.00
C CYS A 59 6.78 -5.13 2.90
N ALA A 60 5.51 -4.95 2.58
CA ALA A 60 4.57 -6.06 2.36
C ALA A 60 4.72 -6.72 0.98
N GLY A 61 5.44 -6.10 0.04
CA GLY A 61 5.74 -6.60 -1.30
C GLY A 61 4.86 -6.00 -2.39
N PHE A 62 4.20 -4.88 -2.12
CA PHE A 62 3.43 -4.13 -3.13
C PHE A 62 4.32 -3.16 -3.90
N ASN A 63 3.90 -2.83 -5.11
CA ASN A 63 4.50 -1.75 -5.88
C ASN A 63 4.21 -0.39 -5.18
N PRO A 64 5.18 0.54 -5.11
CA PRO A 64 4.99 1.88 -4.54
C PRO A 64 3.84 2.67 -5.19
N GLU A 65 3.60 2.46 -6.47
CA GLU A 65 2.52 3.08 -7.22
C GLU A 65 1.13 2.48 -6.90
N GLY A 66 1.09 1.32 -6.26
CA GLY A 66 -0.14 0.61 -5.92
C GLY A 66 -0.40 -0.63 -6.75
N GLY A 67 -1.56 -1.23 -6.57
CA GLY A 67 -1.97 -2.44 -7.25
C GLY A 67 -1.80 -3.72 -6.42
N SER A 68 -1.90 -4.86 -7.07
CA SER A 68 -1.65 -6.16 -6.45
C SER A 68 -0.14 -6.45 -6.38
N PRO A 69 0.31 -7.40 -5.52
CA PRO A 69 1.74 -7.75 -5.42
C PRO A 69 2.36 -8.24 -6.71
N ASN A 70 1.55 -8.74 -7.65
CA ASN A 70 2.02 -9.25 -8.94
C ASN A 70 2.18 -8.16 -10.01
N LEU A 71 1.80 -6.92 -9.69
CA LEU A 71 1.87 -5.80 -10.60
C LEU A 71 3.22 -5.09 -10.44
N ASN A 72 4.20 -5.49 -11.25
CA ASN A 72 5.55 -4.92 -11.25
C ASN A 72 5.70 -3.95 -12.43
N TYR A 73 5.66 -2.66 -12.14
CA TYR A 73 5.97 -1.60 -13.09
C TYR A 73 6.62 -0.42 -12.36
N HIS A 74 7.41 0.35 -13.08
CA HIS A 74 8.07 1.54 -12.55
C HIS A 74 7.72 2.72 -13.46
N THR A 75 7.06 3.72 -12.91
CA THR A 75 6.84 5.00 -13.60
C THR A 75 7.78 6.09 -13.08
N TYR A 76 8.07 6.11 -11.78
CA TYR A 76 8.99 7.09 -11.17
C TYR A 76 9.43 6.64 -9.77
N ASP A 77 10.70 6.84 -9.40
CA ASP A 77 11.21 6.65 -8.04
C ASP A 77 10.82 7.83 -7.13
N SER A 78 9.53 7.97 -6.81
CA SER A 78 9.02 9.05 -5.96
C SER A 78 8.76 8.64 -4.50
N HIS A 79 9.02 7.37 -4.16
CA HIS A 79 8.76 6.84 -2.83
C HIS A 79 9.88 7.19 -1.84
N SER A 80 9.50 7.34 -0.57
CA SER A 80 10.45 7.67 0.49
C SER A 80 11.36 6.47 0.83
N SER A 81 12.54 6.74 1.36
CA SER A 81 13.50 5.71 1.78
C SER A 81 13.10 4.97 3.06
N LEU A 82 12.00 5.32 3.70
CA LEU A 82 11.58 4.78 5.00
C LEU A 82 11.53 3.24 5.04
N PHE A 83 11.07 2.61 3.97
CA PHE A 83 10.94 1.16 3.88
C PHE A 83 12.27 0.41 4.05
N ASN A 84 13.41 1.03 3.77
CA ASN A 84 14.73 0.40 3.90
C ASN A 84 15.06 0.02 5.35
N ASP A 85 14.59 0.81 6.31
CA ASP A 85 14.86 0.62 7.73
C ASP A 85 13.68 0.01 8.49
N LEU A 86 12.57 -0.27 7.80
CA LEU A 86 11.43 -0.92 8.42
C LEU A 86 11.52 -2.45 8.33
N LYS A 87 11.24 -3.12 9.43
CA LYS A 87 11.10 -4.58 9.49
C LYS A 87 9.65 -4.96 9.77
N LEU A 88 9.05 -5.69 8.82
CA LEU A 88 7.71 -6.21 8.96
C LEU A 88 7.70 -7.54 9.74
N VAL A 89 6.91 -7.62 10.80
CA VAL A 89 6.66 -8.84 11.55
C VAL A 89 5.29 -9.39 11.16
N ARG A 90 5.28 -10.49 10.45
CA ARG A 90 4.05 -11.14 9.97
C ARG A 90 3.51 -12.11 11.02
N SER A 91 2.21 -12.39 10.95
CA SER A 91 1.60 -13.47 11.71
C SER A 91 1.89 -14.84 11.08
N ALA A 92 1.46 -15.92 11.74
CA ALA A 92 1.48 -17.25 11.15
C ALA A 92 0.47 -17.39 9.98
N TYR A 93 -0.52 -16.54 9.94
CA TYR A 93 -1.51 -16.50 8.85
C TYR A 93 -0.91 -15.80 7.63
N ARG A 94 -1.12 -16.40 6.46
CA ARG A 94 -0.72 -15.77 5.19
C ARG A 94 -1.95 -15.24 4.47
N ASN A 95 -1.86 -14.01 4.01
CA ASN A 95 -2.85 -13.47 3.09
C ASN A 95 -2.76 -14.23 1.76
N LYS A 96 -3.92 -14.56 1.19
CA LYS A 96 -4.01 -15.17 -0.15
C LYS A 96 -3.98 -14.12 -1.24
N ASP A 97 -4.32 -12.90 -0.90
CA ASP A 97 -4.46 -11.77 -1.78
C ASP A 97 -4.06 -10.48 -1.07
N GLY A 98 -3.97 -9.39 -1.80
CA GLY A 98 -3.69 -8.07 -1.26
C GLY A 98 -3.75 -7.01 -2.34
N TYR A 99 -4.00 -5.79 -1.91
CA TYR A 99 -4.04 -4.65 -2.81
C TYR A 99 -3.62 -3.37 -2.08
N PHE A 100 -2.67 -2.65 -2.66
CA PHE A 100 -2.33 -1.31 -2.22
C PHE A 100 -3.11 -0.31 -3.08
N LEU A 101 -4.10 0.34 -2.50
CA LEU A 101 -4.89 1.35 -3.16
C LEU A 101 -4.36 2.73 -2.82
N ARG A 102 -3.89 3.43 -3.84
CA ARG A 102 -3.35 4.78 -3.75
C ARG A 102 -4.09 5.68 -4.74
N ALA A 103 -4.80 6.68 -4.23
CA ALA A 103 -5.67 7.53 -5.06
C ALA A 103 -4.86 8.30 -6.11
N GLU A 104 -3.67 8.81 -5.74
CA GLU A 104 -2.82 9.64 -6.60
C GLU A 104 -2.27 8.88 -7.81
N SER A 105 -1.98 7.58 -7.65
CA SER A 105 -1.38 6.75 -8.70
C SER A 105 -2.37 5.74 -9.32
N PHE A 106 -3.63 5.78 -8.94
CA PHE A 106 -4.61 4.83 -9.43
C PHE A 106 -4.77 4.84 -10.96
N TYR A 107 -4.64 6.01 -11.57
CA TYR A 107 -4.65 6.14 -13.03
C TYR A 107 -3.49 5.36 -13.68
N ASN A 108 -2.29 5.44 -13.09
CA ASN A 108 -1.12 4.71 -13.57
C ASN A 108 -1.34 3.19 -13.46
N VAL A 109 -1.93 2.75 -12.33
CA VAL A 109 -2.31 1.33 -12.12
C VAL A 109 -3.28 0.87 -13.21
N SER A 110 -4.31 1.67 -13.50
CA SER A 110 -5.30 1.36 -14.53
C SER A 110 -4.69 1.28 -15.92
N SER A 111 -3.80 2.23 -16.26
CA SER A 111 -3.06 2.25 -17.53
C SER A 111 -2.18 1.01 -17.69
N GLU A 112 -1.50 0.61 -16.64
CA GLU A 112 -0.64 -0.57 -16.66
C GLU A 112 -1.46 -1.86 -16.78
N LEU A 113 -2.59 -1.94 -16.10
CA LEU A 113 -3.53 -3.05 -16.26
C LEU A 113 -4.02 -3.20 -17.70
N ASP A 114 -4.34 -2.09 -18.38
CA ASP A 114 -4.72 -2.10 -19.78
C ASP A 114 -3.61 -2.61 -20.69
N ARG A 115 -2.37 -2.26 -20.37
CA ARG A 115 -1.19 -2.69 -21.15
C ARG A 115 -0.88 -4.18 -21.01
N ILE A 116 -0.99 -4.73 -19.79
CA ILE A 116 -0.55 -6.10 -19.48
C ILE A 116 -1.68 -7.14 -19.49
N SER A 117 -2.94 -6.71 -19.35
CA SER A 117 -4.08 -7.61 -19.24
C SER A 117 -5.14 -7.34 -20.31
N GLY A 118 -5.66 -8.41 -20.87
CA GLY A 118 -6.75 -8.31 -21.84
C GLY A 118 -8.09 -7.95 -21.18
N ARG A 119 -9.06 -7.46 -21.98
CA ARG A 119 -10.41 -7.07 -21.53
C ARG A 119 -11.11 -8.17 -20.72
N ALA A 120 -10.97 -9.45 -21.12
CA ALA A 120 -11.57 -10.56 -20.40
C ALA A 120 -11.05 -10.70 -18.96
N PHE A 121 -9.75 -10.49 -18.74
CA PHE A 121 -9.15 -10.51 -17.40
C PHE A 121 -9.69 -9.37 -16.54
N GLN A 122 -9.81 -8.17 -17.09
CA GLN A 122 -10.32 -7.02 -16.35
C GLN A 122 -11.81 -7.18 -16.03
N MET A 123 -12.62 -7.70 -16.95
CA MET A 123 -14.03 -8.03 -16.70
C MET A 123 -14.20 -8.99 -15.53
N ILE A 124 -13.37 -10.03 -15.44
CA ILE A 124 -13.46 -11.05 -14.38
C ILE A 124 -12.98 -10.49 -13.03
N ASN A 125 -11.88 -9.73 -13.01
CA ASN A 125 -11.22 -9.32 -11.77
C ASN A 125 -11.62 -7.93 -11.28
N TYR A 126 -12.16 -7.07 -12.14
CA TYR A 126 -12.47 -5.67 -11.81
C TYR A 126 -13.88 -5.27 -12.24
N GLY A 127 -14.64 -6.17 -12.86
CA GLY A 127 -16.01 -5.90 -13.32
C GLY A 127 -16.11 -5.06 -14.59
N GLY A 128 -14.98 -4.70 -15.20
CA GLY A 128 -14.89 -3.89 -16.42
C GLY A 128 -13.53 -3.28 -16.63
N MET A 129 -13.38 -2.48 -17.69
CA MET A 129 -12.16 -1.70 -17.93
C MET A 129 -12.14 -0.49 -17.00
N LEU A 130 -11.15 -0.39 -16.12
CA LEU A 130 -11.10 0.66 -15.09
C LEU A 130 -11.05 2.08 -15.68
N HIS A 131 -10.50 2.25 -16.87
CA HIS A 131 -10.51 3.53 -17.59
C HIS A 131 -11.88 3.96 -18.15
N GLU A 132 -12.80 3.03 -18.32
CA GLU A 132 -14.15 3.33 -18.80
C GLU A 132 -15.05 3.89 -17.68
N TYR A 133 -14.59 3.85 -16.42
CA TYR A 133 -15.29 4.31 -15.23
C TYR A 133 -14.84 5.69 -14.77
N SER A 134 -15.71 6.41 -14.10
CA SER A 134 -15.29 7.58 -13.29
C SER A 134 -14.41 7.13 -12.13
N HIS A 135 -13.65 8.05 -11.52
CA HIS A 135 -12.78 7.75 -10.37
C HIS A 135 -13.51 6.99 -9.25
N GLY A 136 -14.70 7.45 -8.87
CA GLY A 136 -15.49 6.81 -7.81
C GLY A 136 -15.97 5.42 -8.20
N GLU A 137 -16.45 5.25 -9.44
CA GLU A 137 -16.89 3.96 -9.95
C GLU A 137 -15.75 2.96 -10.08
N SER A 138 -14.56 3.40 -10.48
CA SER A 138 -13.36 2.56 -10.56
C SER A 138 -12.94 2.03 -9.18
N PHE A 139 -12.97 2.87 -8.14
CA PHE A 139 -12.72 2.43 -6.78
C PHE A 139 -13.75 1.46 -6.26
N LEU A 140 -15.03 1.73 -6.55
CA LEU A 140 -16.12 0.84 -6.16
C LEU A 140 -16.03 -0.52 -6.88
N ALA A 141 -15.74 -0.52 -8.16
CA ALA A 141 -15.54 -1.73 -8.96
C ALA A 141 -14.38 -2.57 -8.43
N LEU A 142 -13.26 -1.93 -8.06
CA LEU A 142 -12.12 -2.60 -7.44
C LEU A 142 -12.52 -3.24 -6.12
N VAL A 143 -13.17 -2.50 -5.22
CA VAL A 143 -13.58 -3.02 -3.91
C VAL A 143 -14.54 -4.20 -4.05
N GLN A 144 -15.52 -4.10 -4.94
CA GLN A 144 -16.54 -5.13 -5.13
C GLN A 144 -16.04 -6.40 -5.81
N ASN A 145 -15.11 -6.28 -6.75
CA ASN A 145 -14.71 -7.40 -7.60
C ASN A 145 -13.34 -7.97 -7.23
N ARG A 146 -12.43 -7.13 -6.70
CA ARG A 146 -11.04 -7.55 -6.47
C ARG A 146 -10.74 -7.95 -5.03
N LEU A 147 -11.44 -7.36 -4.05
CA LEU A 147 -11.19 -7.63 -2.64
C LEU A 147 -12.05 -8.80 -2.15
N SER A 148 -11.47 -9.99 -2.08
CA SER A 148 -12.17 -11.25 -1.72
C SER A 148 -12.41 -11.45 -0.22
N GLY A 149 -11.94 -10.51 0.63
CA GLY A 149 -12.05 -10.61 2.10
C GLY A 149 -10.97 -11.46 2.77
N ASN A 150 -10.07 -12.09 2.03
CA ASN A 150 -8.92 -12.87 2.55
C ASN A 150 -7.58 -12.20 2.22
N GLY A 151 -7.59 -10.91 1.96
CA GLY A 151 -6.46 -10.09 1.55
C GLY A 151 -5.94 -9.15 2.65
N PHE A 152 -4.83 -8.50 2.31
CA PHE A 152 -4.21 -7.42 3.06
C PHE A 152 -4.10 -6.19 2.16
#